data_f66eb8706bd15979161127ab056c51c2
#
_entry.id   f66eb8706bd15979161127ab056c51c2
#
_cell.length_a   1.000
_cell.length_b   1.000
_cell.length_c   1.000
_cell.angle_alpha   90.00
_cell.angle_beta   90.00
_cell.angle_gamma   90.00
#
_symmetry.space_group_name_H-M   'P 1'
#
loop_
_entity.id
_entity.type
_entity.pdbx_description
1 polymer ?
#
loop_
_entity_poly.entity_id
_entity_poly.type
_entity_poly.pdbx_seq_one_letter_code
_entity_poly.pdbx_strand_id
1 'polypeptide(L)'
;RYHIQDRDDYQKYNVLVGKTRQLALRLSTLSASDPFRARHESMMLNKLYDMGLLDTGAKMSDIMERLNVSAFCRRRLPVVMVRLHMSESVSQAVKYVEQGHVRVGPDTITDPAFLVTRSMEDFVTWVDTSKIRRAIANYNDELDDFDLL
;
A
#
# COMPACT_ATOMS: atom_id res chain seq x y z
N ARG A 1 -3.45 -15.67 -1.92
CA ARG A 1 -4.49 -14.62 -1.96
C ARG A 1 -3.94 -13.28 -2.47
N TYR A 2 -2.76 -12.88 -2.00
CA TYR A 2 -2.14 -11.61 -2.40
C TYR A 2 -1.03 -11.76 -3.43
N HIS A 3 -0.85 -12.96 -3.97
CA HIS A 3 0.13 -13.29 -5.00
C HIS A 3 1.55 -12.84 -4.62
N ILE A 4 1.98 -13.16 -3.40
CA ILE A 4 3.33 -12.88 -2.93
C ILE A 4 4.26 -13.93 -3.52
N GLN A 5 5.16 -13.49 -4.41
CA GLN A 5 6.09 -14.38 -5.12
C GLN A 5 7.33 -14.73 -4.30
N ASP A 6 7.71 -13.83 -3.39
CA ASP A 6 8.91 -13.98 -2.58
C ASP A 6 8.52 -14.25 -1.13
N ARG A 7 8.95 -15.39 -0.61
CA ARG A 7 8.74 -15.77 0.78
C ARG A 7 9.44 -14.80 1.75
N ASP A 8 10.54 -14.19 1.33
CA ASP A 8 11.27 -13.21 2.14
C ASP A 8 10.42 -11.97 2.43
N ASP A 9 9.56 -11.57 1.51
CA ASP A 9 8.63 -10.45 1.73
C ASP A 9 7.65 -10.77 2.85
N TYR A 10 7.09 -11.96 2.87
CA TYR A 10 6.23 -12.42 3.95
C TYR A 10 6.96 -12.39 5.30
N GLN A 11 8.18 -12.88 5.33
CA GLN A 11 9.04 -12.87 6.52
C GLN A 11 9.29 -11.45 7.02
N LYS A 12 9.60 -10.52 6.12
CA LYS A 12 9.80 -9.11 6.47
C LYS A 12 8.56 -8.50 7.11
N TYR A 13 7.39 -8.75 6.55
CA TYR A 13 6.13 -8.25 7.11
C TYR A 13 5.88 -8.83 8.49
N ASN A 14 6.12 -10.12 8.67
CA ASN A 14 5.94 -10.79 9.94
C ASN A 14 6.87 -10.21 11.02
N VAL A 15 8.13 -9.94 10.68
CA VAL A 15 9.09 -9.31 11.59
C VAL A 15 8.64 -7.89 11.95
N LEU A 16 8.20 -7.10 10.97
CA LEU A 16 7.73 -5.74 11.21
C LEU A 16 6.51 -5.69 12.11
N VAL A 17 5.56 -6.58 11.91
CA VAL A 17 4.37 -6.72 12.77
C VAL A 17 4.79 -7.05 14.21
N GLY A 18 5.68 -8.02 14.37
CA GLY A 18 6.19 -8.43 15.69
C GLY A 18 6.90 -7.29 16.42
N LYS A 19 7.79 -6.58 15.74
CA LYS A 19 8.52 -5.44 16.31
C LYS A 19 7.58 -4.29 16.69
N THR A 20 6.60 -4.01 15.86
CA THR A 20 5.63 -2.93 16.12
C THR A 20 4.77 -3.25 17.33
N ARG A 21 4.28 -4.48 17.44
CA ARG A 21 3.53 -4.95 18.61
C ARG A 21 4.37 -4.90 19.89
N GLN A 22 5.63 -5.32 19.79
CA GLN A 22 6.54 -5.29 20.93
C GLN A 22 6.79 -3.85 21.41
N LEU A 23 6.98 -2.91 20.50
CA LEU A 23 7.13 -1.51 20.83
C LEU A 23 5.86 -0.94 21.48
N ALA A 24 4.69 -1.29 20.98
CA ALA A 24 3.40 -0.89 21.54
C ALA A 24 3.26 -1.41 22.98
N LEU A 25 3.64 -2.67 23.24
CA LEU A 25 3.62 -3.24 24.58
C LEU A 25 4.57 -2.51 25.53
N ARG A 26 5.77 -2.18 25.08
CA ARG A 26 6.73 -1.43 25.90
C ARG A 26 6.20 -0.05 26.26
N LEU A 27 5.57 0.66 25.31
CA LEU A 27 4.93 1.94 25.60
C LEU A 27 3.78 1.81 26.61
N SER A 28 3.04 0.70 26.58
CA SER A 28 1.93 0.45 27.50
C SER A 28 2.39 0.24 28.94
N THR A 29 3.67 -0.09 29.17
CA THR A 29 4.23 -0.25 30.51
C THR A 29 4.56 1.08 31.18
N LEU A 30 4.60 2.16 30.43
CA LEU A 30 4.82 3.50 30.97
C LEU A 30 3.55 4.06 31.63
N SER A 31 3.71 5.04 32.50
CA SER A 31 2.56 5.73 33.11
C SER A 31 1.67 6.37 32.03
N ALA A 32 0.35 6.26 32.21
CA ALA A 32 -0.60 6.92 31.30
C ALA A 32 -0.45 8.44 31.26
N SER A 33 0.09 9.04 32.31
CA SER A 33 0.35 10.47 32.40
C SER A 33 1.73 10.88 31.87
N ASP A 34 2.56 9.93 31.45
CA ASP A 34 3.91 10.22 30.94
C ASP A 34 3.82 10.91 29.57
N PRO A 35 4.35 12.13 29.44
CA PRO A 35 4.33 12.84 28.15
C PRO A 35 5.14 12.14 27.06
N PHE A 36 6.20 11.39 27.42
CA PHE A 36 6.97 10.58 26.49
C PHE A 36 6.08 9.51 25.86
N ARG A 37 5.30 8.79 26.68
CA ARG A 37 4.35 7.76 26.20
C ARG A 37 3.35 8.36 25.23
N ALA A 38 2.67 9.46 25.62
CA ALA A 38 1.66 10.11 24.80
C ALA A 38 2.22 10.55 23.44
N ARG A 39 3.41 11.14 23.44
CA ARG A 39 4.07 11.61 22.23
C ARG A 39 4.42 10.45 21.29
N HIS A 40 5.02 9.38 21.81
CA HIS A 40 5.44 8.25 21.00
C HIS A 40 4.27 7.42 20.51
N GLU A 41 3.21 7.27 21.30
CA GLU A 41 1.98 6.63 20.84
C GLU A 41 1.34 7.39 19.67
N SER A 42 1.27 8.72 19.79
CA SER A 42 0.74 9.57 18.73
C SER A 42 1.57 9.46 17.44
N MET A 43 2.90 9.52 17.56
CA MET A 43 3.81 9.36 16.41
C MET A 43 3.65 7.99 15.74
N MET A 44 3.54 6.93 16.52
CA MET A 44 3.37 5.57 16.04
C MET A 44 2.06 5.41 15.28
N LEU A 45 0.96 5.88 15.86
CA LEU A 45 -0.36 5.81 15.22
C LEU A 45 -0.42 6.63 13.93
N ASN A 46 0.17 7.81 13.92
CA ASN A 46 0.25 8.64 12.72
C ASN A 46 1.06 7.97 11.62
N LYS A 47 2.18 7.36 11.98
CA LYS A 47 3.03 6.62 11.02
C LYS A 47 2.27 5.45 10.39
N LEU A 48 1.59 4.66 11.21
CA LEU A 48 0.83 3.50 10.73
C LEU A 48 -0.38 3.93 9.90
N TYR A 49 -1.00 5.04 10.24
CA TYR A 49 -2.06 5.63 9.41
C TYR A 49 -1.53 6.08 8.04
N ASP A 50 -0.40 6.79 8.02
CA ASP A 50 0.19 7.27 6.76
C ASP A 50 0.60 6.12 5.84
N MET A 51 1.06 5.01 6.42
CA MET A 51 1.37 3.79 5.67
C MET A 51 0.12 3.04 5.19
N GLY A 52 -1.06 3.43 5.66
CA GLY A 52 -2.31 2.77 5.31
C GLY A 52 -2.58 1.47 6.07
N LEU A 53 -1.84 1.21 7.15
CA LEU A 53 -1.97 -0.03 7.93
C LEU A 53 -3.08 0.04 8.97
N LEU A 54 -3.41 1.24 9.45
CA LEU A 54 -4.50 1.48 10.39
C LEU A 54 -5.42 2.57 9.85
N ASP A 55 -6.67 2.54 10.30
CA ASP A 55 -7.68 3.51 9.94
C ASP A 55 -7.60 4.81 10.75
N THR A 56 -8.35 5.81 10.34
CA THR A 56 -8.49 7.07 11.08
C THR A 56 -9.08 6.80 12.46
N GLY A 57 -8.49 7.43 13.48
CA GLY A 57 -8.97 7.28 14.84
C GLY A 57 -8.61 5.97 15.51
N ALA A 58 -7.69 5.19 14.93
CA ALA A 58 -7.20 3.97 15.53
C ALA A 58 -6.52 4.24 16.88
N LYS A 59 -6.68 3.29 17.80
CA LYS A 59 -6.10 3.33 19.14
C LYS A 59 -4.90 2.37 19.22
N MET A 60 -4.11 2.50 20.27
CA MET A 60 -2.96 1.61 20.47
C MET A 60 -3.38 0.12 20.58
N SER A 61 -4.56 -0.15 21.12
CA SER A 61 -5.11 -1.51 21.15
C SER A 61 -5.34 -2.11 19.77
N ASP A 62 -5.64 -1.28 18.77
CA ASP A 62 -5.84 -1.72 17.39
C ASP A 62 -4.55 -2.27 16.76
N ILE A 63 -3.38 -1.85 17.25
CA ILE A 63 -2.10 -2.40 16.81
C ILE A 63 -2.03 -3.89 17.12
N MET A 64 -2.54 -4.29 18.28
CA MET A 64 -2.54 -5.70 18.68
C MET A 64 -3.60 -6.53 17.94
N GLU A 65 -4.74 -5.92 17.62
CA GLU A 65 -5.89 -6.60 17.05
C GLU A 65 -5.93 -6.57 15.52
N ARG A 66 -5.57 -5.46 14.91
CA ARG A 66 -5.75 -5.22 13.47
C ARG A 66 -4.49 -5.22 12.65
N LEU A 67 -3.33 -4.92 13.27
CA LEU A 67 -2.06 -4.95 12.55
C LEU A 67 -1.59 -6.39 12.40
N ASN A 68 -1.55 -6.86 11.16
CA ASN A 68 -1.10 -8.21 10.82
C ASN A 68 -0.42 -8.20 9.44
N VAL A 69 0.09 -9.33 9.02
CA VAL A 69 0.76 -9.45 7.72
C VAL A 69 -0.19 -9.08 6.57
N SER A 70 -1.48 -9.44 6.69
CA SER A 70 -2.48 -9.07 5.66
C SER A 70 -2.63 -7.58 5.50
N ALA A 71 -2.47 -6.79 6.57
CA ALA A 71 -2.51 -5.33 6.48
C ALA A 71 -1.40 -4.79 5.58
N PHE A 72 -0.19 -5.32 5.69
CA PHE A 72 0.92 -5.00 4.78
C PHE A 72 0.64 -5.46 3.35
N CYS A 73 0.13 -6.67 3.18
CA CYS A 73 -0.17 -7.22 1.86
C CYS A 73 -1.19 -6.37 1.10
N ARG A 74 -2.19 -5.83 1.79
CA ARG A 74 -3.19 -4.95 1.19
C ARG A 74 -2.62 -3.62 0.71
N ARG A 75 -1.42 -3.25 1.12
CA ARG A 75 -0.74 -2.03 0.67
C ARG A 75 0.25 -2.26 -0.47
N ARG A 76 0.43 -3.50 -0.92
CA ARG A 76 1.24 -3.78 -2.11
C ARG A 76 0.56 -3.18 -3.34
N LEU A 77 1.37 -2.66 -4.26
CA LEU A 77 0.86 -1.97 -5.45
C LEU A 77 -0.17 -2.79 -6.25
N PRO A 78 0.06 -4.09 -6.54
CA PRO A 78 -0.94 -4.87 -7.28
C PRO A 78 -2.29 -4.97 -6.57
N VAL A 79 -2.28 -5.11 -5.25
CA VAL A 79 -3.52 -5.19 -4.46
C VAL A 79 -4.27 -3.85 -4.47
N VAL A 80 -3.54 -2.76 -4.36
CA VAL A 80 -4.12 -1.40 -4.47
C VAL A 80 -4.72 -1.17 -5.86
N MET A 81 -4.07 -1.65 -6.92
CA MET A 81 -4.59 -1.56 -8.28
C MET A 81 -5.94 -2.27 -8.44
N VAL A 82 -6.09 -3.45 -7.87
CA VAL A 82 -7.36 -4.19 -7.89
C VAL A 82 -8.44 -3.40 -7.15
N ARG A 83 -8.12 -2.84 -6.01
CA ARG A 83 -9.06 -2.02 -5.24
C ARG A 83 -9.48 -0.74 -6.00
N LEU A 84 -8.56 -0.16 -6.78
CA LEU A 84 -8.83 1.00 -7.63
C LEU A 84 -9.48 0.64 -8.97
N HIS A 85 -9.82 -0.63 -9.17
CA HIS A 85 -10.45 -1.14 -10.41
C HIS A 85 -9.58 -1.00 -11.67
N MET A 86 -8.26 -0.96 -11.50
CA MET A 86 -7.30 -0.94 -12.63
C MET A 86 -7.06 -2.33 -13.18
N SER A 87 -7.35 -3.38 -12.43
CA SER A 87 -7.20 -4.77 -12.82
C SER A 87 -8.27 -5.62 -12.15
N GLU A 88 -8.63 -6.72 -12.79
CA GLU A 88 -9.63 -7.66 -12.27
C GLU A 88 -9.04 -8.62 -11.23
N SER A 89 -7.76 -8.93 -11.34
CA SER A 89 -7.10 -9.86 -10.44
C SER A 89 -5.73 -9.35 -10.00
N VAL A 90 -5.27 -9.80 -8.83
CA VAL A 90 -3.94 -9.46 -8.32
C VAL A 90 -2.84 -10.03 -9.23
N SER A 91 -3.02 -11.24 -9.74
CA SER A 91 -2.08 -11.88 -10.66
C SER A 91 -1.87 -11.04 -11.94
N GLN A 92 -2.96 -10.53 -12.51
CA GLN A 92 -2.91 -9.67 -13.68
C GLN A 92 -2.24 -8.33 -13.35
N ALA A 93 -2.55 -7.75 -12.20
CA ALA A 93 -1.93 -6.50 -11.75
C ALA A 93 -0.42 -6.66 -11.58
N VAL A 94 0.05 -7.78 -11.03
CA VAL A 94 1.49 -8.08 -10.90
C VAL A 94 2.16 -8.04 -12.27
N LYS A 95 1.56 -8.65 -13.28
CA LYS A 95 2.10 -8.64 -14.65
C LYS A 95 2.19 -7.21 -15.20
N TYR A 96 1.17 -6.41 -15.00
CA TYR A 96 1.16 -5.01 -15.46
C TYR A 96 2.28 -4.19 -14.81
N VAL A 97 2.50 -4.38 -13.51
CA VAL A 97 3.58 -3.71 -12.78
C VAL A 97 4.95 -4.15 -13.33
N GLU A 98 5.18 -5.44 -13.45
CA GLU A 98 6.45 -5.99 -13.94
C GLU A 98 6.76 -5.54 -15.36
N GLN A 99 5.75 -5.36 -16.19
CA GLN A 99 5.90 -4.91 -17.59
C GLN A 99 6.06 -3.40 -17.73
N GLY A 100 6.03 -2.64 -16.62
CA GLY A 100 6.25 -1.20 -16.64
C GLY A 100 5.05 -0.36 -17.10
N HIS A 101 3.82 -0.86 -16.94
CA HIS A 101 2.61 -0.13 -17.34
C HIS A 101 2.06 0.80 -16.26
N VAL A 102 2.59 0.76 -15.05
CA VAL A 102 2.02 1.46 -13.89
C VAL A 102 3.04 2.45 -13.33
N ARG A 103 2.56 3.62 -12.98
CA ARG A 103 3.34 4.65 -12.28
C ARG A 103 2.67 5.06 -10.99
N VAL A 104 3.48 5.48 -10.02
CA VAL A 104 3.03 6.11 -8.78
C VAL A 104 3.62 7.52 -8.77
N GLY A 105 2.77 8.53 -8.94
CA GLY A 105 3.24 9.89 -9.19
C GLY A 105 4.07 9.95 -10.49
N PRO A 106 5.27 10.54 -10.45
CA PRO A 106 6.13 10.65 -11.63
C PRO A 106 6.91 9.39 -11.96
N ASP A 107 6.97 8.41 -11.04
CA ASP A 107 7.87 7.26 -11.12
C ASP A 107 7.17 6.01 -11.62
N THR A 108 7.70 5.41 -12.69
CA THR A 108 7.27 4.08 -13.12
C THR A 108 7.79 3.04 -12.14
N ILE A 109 6.89 2.24 -11.58
CA ILE A 109 7.22 1.20 -10.61
C ILE A 109 7.12 -0.16 -11.29
N THR A 110 8.18 -0.95 -11.20
CA THR A 110 8.25 -2.30 -11.76
C THR A 110 8.31 -3.40 -10.70
N ASP A 111 8.46 -3.03 -9.43
CA ASP A 111 8.52 -3.97 -8.32
C ASP A 111 7.11 -4.18 -7.74
N PRO A 112 6.55 -5.41 -7.84
CA PRO A 112 5.23 -5.71 -7.25
C PRO A 112 5.20 -5.61 -5.73
N ALA A 113 6.36 -5.63 -5.06
CA ALA A 113 6.46 -5.51 -3.61
C ALA A 113 6.37 -4.06 -3.12
N PHE A 114 6.29 -3.08 -4.03
CA PHE A 114 6.18 -1.67 -3.67
C PHE A 114 4.95 -1.43 -2.79
N LEU A 115 5.16 -0.77 -1.64
CA LEU A 115 4.09 -0.44 -0.69
C LEU A 115 3.59 0.98 -0.95
N VAL A 116 2.30 1.10 -1.19
CA VAL A 116 1.65 2.38 -1.47
C VAL A 116 1.19 3.01 -0.18
N THR A 117 1.66 4.22 0.12
CA THR A 117 1.19 5.01 1.27
C THR A 117 -0.17 5.65 0.96
N ARG A 118 -0.86 6.17 1.98
CA ARG A 118 -2.15 6.86 1.77
C ARG A 118 -2.01 8.07 0.85
N SER A 119 -0.94 8.83 1.00
CA SER A 119 -0.71 10.02 0.17
C SER A 119 -0.42 9.67 -1.29
N MET A 120 0.13 8.49 -1.56
CA MET A 120 0.45 8.02 -2.91
C MET A 120 -0.72 7.35 -3.63
N GLU A 121 -1.72 6.91 -2.88
CA GLU A 121 -2.82 6.11 -3.41
C GLU A 121 -3.56 6.80 -4.56
N ASP A 122 -3.76 8.11 -4.47
CA ASP A 122 -4.44 8.89 -5.50
C ASP A 122 -3.58 9.12 -6.75
N PHE A 123 -2.29 8.82 -6.67
CA PHE A 123 -1.34 9.01 -7.78
C PHE A 123 -0.96 7.71 -8.48
N VAL A 124 -1.61 6.60 -8.13
CA VAL A 124 -1.43 5.32 -8.85
C VAL A 124 -2.21 5.39 -10.15
N THR A 125 -1.51 5.31 -11.27
CA THR A 125 -2.13 5.42 -12.59
C THR A 125 -1.30 4.68 -13.65
N TRP A 126 -1.85 4.62 -14.87
CA TRP A 126 -1.15 4.04 -16.00
C TRP A 126 -0.07 4.97 -16.52
N VAL A 127 1.03 4.40 -17.04
CA VAL A 127 2.06 5.15 -17.76
C VAL A 127 1.45 5.70 -19.05
N ASP A 128 1.77 6.94 -19.41
CA ASP A 128 1.18 7.66 -20.55
C ASP A 128 1.36 6.92 -21.90
N THR A 129 2.48 6.22 -22.05
CA THR A 129 2.78 5.45 -23.26
C THR A 129 2.28 3.99 -23.20
N SER A 130 1.61 3.60 -22.12
CA SER A 130 1.14 2.23 -21.93
C SER A 130 0.07 1.87 -22.96
N LYS A 131 0.23 0.70 -23.58
CA LYS A 131 -0.78 0.11 -24.48
C LYS A 131 -2.07 -0.20 -23.75
N ILE A 132 -1.99 -0.53 -22.46
CA ILE A 132 -3.14 -0.82 -21.61
C ILE A 132 -3.97 0.44 -21.38
N ARG A 133 -3.33 1.56 -21.10
CA ARG A 133 -3.99 2.86 -20.99
C ARG A 133 -4.75 3.20 -22.27
N ARG A 134 -4.09 3.02 -23.44
CA ARG A 134 -4.71 3.27 -24.72
C ARG A 134 -5.90 2.37 -24.99
N ALA A 135 -5.79 1.08 -24.65
CA ALA A 135 -6.89 0.12 -24.81
C ALA A 135 -8.10 0.51 -23.97
N ILE A 136 -7.90 0.92 -22.73
CA ILE A 136 -8.98 1.36 -21.83
C ILE A 136 -9.60 2.66 -22.34
N ALA A 137 -8.79 3.63 -22.71
CA ALA A 137 -9.26 4.91 -23.25
C ALA A 137 -10.06 4.73 -24.55
N ASN A 138 -9.60 3.86 -25.42
CA ASN A 138 -10.29 3.53 -26.68
C ASN A 138 -11.64 2.86 -26.41
N TYR A 139 -11.68 1.91 -25.47
CA TYR A 139 -12.91 1.24 -25.07
C TYR A 139 -13.95 2.21 -24.52
N ASN A 140 -13.51 3.25 -23.79
CA ASN A 140 -14.37 4.27 -23.17
C ASN A 140 -14.61 5.47 -24.07
N ASP A 141 -14.15 5.46 -25.34
CA ASP A 141 -14.22 6.60 -26.27
C ASP A 141 -13.55 7.88 -25.73
N GLU A 142 -12.55 7.71 -24.88
CA GLU A 142 -11.80 8.81 -24.26
C GLU A 142 -10.55 9.21 -25.05
N LEU A 143 -10.22 8.45 -26.11
CA LEU A 143 -9.06 8.70 -26.91
C LEU A 143 -9.29 9.89 -27.83
N ASP A 144 -8.51 10.96 -27.64
CA ASP A 144 -8.51 12.11 -28.51
C ASP A 144 -7.73 11.80 -29.81
N ASP A 145 -8.02 12.50 -30.90
CA ASP A 145 -7.31 12.35 -32.19
C ASP A 145 -5.80 12.55 -32.04
N PHE A 146 -5.37 13.33 -31.07
CA PHE A 146 -3.97 13.51 -30.71
C PHE A 146 -3.27 12.24 -30.23
N ASP A 147 -3.99 11.39 -29.54
CA ASP A 147 -3.44 10.15 -28.98
C ASP A 147 -3.27 9.06 -30.04
N LEU A 148 -3.84 9.28 -31.22
CA LEU A 148 -3.73 8.36 -32.37
C LEU A 148 -2.49 8.63 -33.23
N LEU A 149 -1.84 9.76 -33.04
CA LEU A 149 -0.64 10.16 -33.77
C LEU A 149 0.61 9.75 -33.00
#